data_f6209fe8b2f593a803a1702a68f24d98
#
_entry.id   f6209fe8b2f593a803a1702a68f24d98
#
_cell.length_a   1.000
_cell.length_b   1.000
_cell.length_c   1.000
_cell.angle_alpha   90.00
_cell.angle_beta   90.00
_cell.angle_gamma   90.00
#
_symmetry.space_group_name_H-M   'P 1'
#
loop_
_entity.id
_entity.type
_entity.pdbx_description
1 polymer ?
#
loop_
_entity_poly.entity_id
_entity_poly.type
_entity_poly.pdbx_seq_one_letter_code
_entity_poly.pdbx_strand_id
1 'polypeptide(L)'
;MSRISTHVLDTTLGEPAAGVVVQLEYAGPSGHWRVLGAQPTDGDGRCANLLPQDAMLEPTLEPGQYRLRFETESYHATQSVMGLYPIVEITVTVRHGDAHLHVPLLLSPNGYTTYRGS
;
A
#
# COMPACT_ATOMS: atom_id res chain seq x y z
N MET A 1 -16.51 6.98 -7.99
CA MET A 1 -15.94 6.28 -6.84
C MET A 1 -14.44 6.51 -6.77
N SER A 2 -13.91 6.57 -5.59
CA SER A 2 -12.46 6.78 -5.38
C SER A 2 -11.77 5.47 -5.00
N ARG A 3 -10.44 5.43 -5.19
CA ARG A 3 -9.68 4.20 -4.97
C ARG A 3 -8.21 4.49 -4.67
N ILE A 4 -7.68 3.79 -3.68
CA ILE A 4 -6.24 3.66 -3.46
C ILE A 4 -5.93 2.17 -3.52
N SER A 5 -5.08 1.79 -4.46
CA SER A 5 -4.74 0.38 -4.71
C SER A 5 -3.23 0.17 -4.68
N THR A 6 -2.83 -1.08 -4.52
CA THR A 6 -1.42 -1.46 -4.57
C THR A 6 -1.27 -2.79 -5.30
N HIS A 7 -0.06 -3.07 -5.73
CA HIS A 7 0.34 -4.34 -6.33
C HIS A 7 1.76 -4.64 -5.87
N VAL A 8 1.94 -5.70 -5.11
CA VAL A 8 3.24 -6.08 -4.57
C VAL A 8 3.81 -7.22 -5.39
N LEU A 9 5.00 -7.01 -5.93
CA LEU A 9 5.72 -8.00 -6.72
C LEU A 9 7.02 -8.37 -6.00
N ASP A 10 7.23 -9.68 -5.82
CA ASP A 10 8.48 -10.22 -5.30
C ASP A 10 9.45 -10.36 -6.47
N THR A 11 10.41 -9.45 -6.56
CA THR A 11 11.33 -9.40 -7.70
C THR A 11 12.40 -10.49 -7.63
N THR A 12 12.64 -11.06 -6.45
CA THR A 12 13.57 -12.19 -6.31
C THR A 12 12.97 -13.46 -6.90
N LEU A 13 11.68 -13.69 -6.63
CA LEU A 13 10.97 -14.85 -7.15
C LEU A 13 10.41 -14.62 -8.57
N GLY A 14 10.25 -13.36 -8.98
CA GLY A 14 9.64 -13.01 -10.25
C GLY A 14 8.15 -13.26 -10.30
N GLU A 15 7.46 -13.12 -9.15
CA GLU A 15 6.03 -13.40 -9.05
C GLU A 15 5.35 -12.48 -8.04
N PRO A 16 3.99 -12.41 -8.04
CA PRO A 16 3.27 -11.61 -7.09
C PRO A 16 3.52 -12.04 -5.64
N ALA A 17 3.56 -11.07 -4.74
CA ALA A 17 3.69 -11.32 -3.31
C ALA A 17 2.30 -11.33 -2.66
N ALA A 18 1.77 -12.54 -2.46
CA ALA A 18 0.47 -12.76 -1.82
C ALA A 18 0.61 -12.75 -0.30
N GLY A 19 -0.42 -12.26 0.39
CA GLY A 19 -0.49 -12.30 1.85
C GLY A 19 0.32 -11.23 2.56
N VAL A 20 0.78 -10.20 1.85
CA VAL A 20 1.44 -9.04 2.48
C VAL A 20 0.36 -8.15 3.08
N VAL A 21 0.38 -7.96 4.40
CA VAL A 21 -0.58 -7.06 5.04
C VAL A 21 -0.21 -5.62 4.73
N VAL A 22 -1.17 -4.87 4.20
CA VAL A 22 -1.00 -3.46 3.85
C VAL A 22 -1.97 -2.64 4.68
N GLN A 23 -1.44 -1.71 5.48
CA GLN A 23 -2.23 -0.79 6.28
C GLN A 23 -2.26 0.57 5.61
N LEU A 24 -3.46 1.15 5.50
CA LEU A 24 -3.63 2.50 4.98
C LEU A 24 -3.87 3.46 6.13
N GLU A 25 -3.14 4.58 6.15
CA GLU A 25 -3.27 5.65 7.12
C GLU A 25 -3.47 6.97 6.41
N TYR A 26 -4.08 7.92 7.09
CA TYR A 26 -4.37 9.25 6.57
C TYR A 26 -3.97 10.31 7.57
N ALA A 27 -3.36 11.40 7.10
CA ALA A 27 -3.13 12.61 7.86
C ALA A 27 -3.65 13.81 7.07
N GLY A 28 -4.63 14.49 7.67
CA GLY A 28 -5.17 15.74 7.12
C GLY A 28 -4.39 16.95 7.61
N PRO A 29 -5.03 18.14 7.61
CA PRO A 29 -4.38 19.39 8.02
C PRO A 29 -3.80 19.38 9.41
N SER A 30 -4.34 18.57 10.32
CA SER A 30 -3.83 18.46 11.70
C SER A 30 -2.45 17.78 11.75
N GLY A 31 -2.08 17.03 10.73
CA GLY A 31 -0.85 16.26 10.72
C GLY A 31 -0.87 14.99 11.55
N HIS A 32 -2.00 14.66 12.17
CA HIS A 32 -2.15 13.45 12.97
C HIS A 32 -2.53 12.27 12.07
N TRP A 33 -1.77 11.19 12.17
CA TRP A 33 -2.04 9.96 11.43
C TRP A 33 -3.16 9.16 12.09
N ARG A 34 -4.10 8.69 11.29
CA ARG A 34 -5.11 7.74 11.74
C ARG A 34 -5.18 6.56 10.77
N VAL A 35 -5.40 5.39 11.30
CA VAL A 35 -5.52 4.16 10.52
C VAL A 35 -6.89 4.11 9.89
N LEU A 36 -6.94 3.90 8.58
CA LEU A 36 -8.20 3.73 7.84
C LEU A 36 -8.57 2.27 7.70
N GLY A 37 -7.61 1.36 7.66
CA GLY A 37 -7.85 -0.06 7.53
C GLY A 37 -6.58 -0.81 7.17
N ALA A 38 -6.69 -2.13 7.10
CA ALA A 38 -5.60 -3.00 6.70
C ALA A 38 -6.18 -4.23 6.02
N GLN A 39 -5.48 -4.73 5.00
CA GLN A 39 -5.87 -5.97 4.33
C GLN A 39 -4.64 -6.64 3.71
N PRO A 40 -4.65 -7.98 3.59
CA PRO A 40 -3.56 -8.67 2.91
C PRO A 40 -3.71 -8.55 1.39
N THR A 41 -2.58 -8.60 0.69
CA THR A 41 -2.61 -8.75 -0.77
C THR A 41 -3.22 -10.10 -1.14
N ASP A 42 -3.94 -10.13 -2.25
CA ASP A 42 -4.55 -11.35 -2.77
C ASP A 42 -3.52 -12.24 -3.50
N GLY A 43 -4.01 -13.30 -4.16
CA GLY A 43 -3.15 -14.23 -4.89
C GLY A 43 -2.35 -13.57 -6.02
N ASP A 44 -2.83 -12.45 -6.54
CA ASP A 44 -2.13 -11.67 -7.56
C ASP A 44 -1.24 -10.58 -6.97
N GLY A 45 -1.10 -10.53 -5.66
CA GLY A 45 -0.32 -9.50 -4.98
C GLY A 45 -1.01 -8.15 -4.89
N ARG A 46 -2.33 -8.09 -5.06
CA ARG A 46 -3.08 -6.84 -5.15
C ARG A 46 -3.97 -6.60 -3.95
N CYS A 47 -4.12 -5.31 -3.63
CA CYS A 47 -5.24 -4.80 -2.86
C CYS A 47 -5.98 -3.84 -3.80
N ALA A 48 -7.18 -4.22 -4.22
CA ALA A 48 -7.91 -3.47 -5.25
C ALA A 48 -8.36 -2.10 -4.76
N ASN A 49 -8.73 -2.00 -3.49
CA ASN A 49 -9.07 -0.72 -2.88
C ASN A 49 -8.83 -0.80 -1.36
N LEU A 50 -7.90 0.01 -0.89
CA LEU A 50 -7.52 0.08 0.53
C LEU A 50 -8.42 1.03 1.34
N LEU A 51 -9.28 1.81 0.67
CA LEU A 51 -10.15 2.76 1.33
C LEU A 51 -11.26 2.06 2.12
N PRO A 52 -11.70 2.65 3.24
CA PRO A 52 -12.93 2.20 3.90
C PRO A 52 -14.12 2.47 2.98
N GLN A 53 -15.22 1.72 3.19
CA GLN A 53 -16.36 1.71 2.28
C GLN A 53 -16.98 3.08 2.07
N ASP A 54 -17.11 3.87 3.12
CA ASP A 54 -17.69 5.22 3.02
C ASP A 54 -16.81 6.15 2.17
N ALA A 55 -15.49 6.03 2.30
CA ALA A 55 -14.56 6.85 1.52
C ALA A 55 -14.53 6.45 0.04
N MET A 56 -14.64 5.15 -0.27
CA MET A 56 -14.63 4.71 -1.67
C MET A 56 -15.88 5.12 -2.44
N LEU A 57 -16.97 5.43 -1.75
CA LEU A 57 -18.20 5.90 -2.40
C LEU A 57 -18.12 7.36 -2.82
N GLU A 58 -17.18 8.13 -2.28
CA GLU A 58 -16.98 9.51 -2.68
C GLU A 58 -16.37 9.60 -4.08
N PRO A 59 -16.69 10.65 -4.85
CA PRO A 59 -16.17 10.79 -6.22
C PRO A 59 -14.67 11.07 -6.28
N THR A 60 -14.11 11.70 -5.24
CA THR A 60 -12.68 12.01 -5.15
C THR A 60 -12.11 11.61 -3.79
N LEU A 61 -10.79 11.51 -3.74
CA LEU A 61 -10.06 11.25 -2.50
C LEU A 61 -10.03 12.52 -1.65
N GLU A 62 -10.13 12.36 -0.33
CA GLU A 62 -9.90 13.46 0.59
C GLU A 62 -8.46 13.94 0.43
N PRO A 63 -8.21 15.24 0.15
CA PRO A 63 -6.84 15.74 0.03
C PRO A 63 -6.07 15.61 1.34
N GLY A 64 -4.77 15.37 1.24
CA GLY A 64 -3.90 15.21 2.39
C GLY A 64 -2.83 14.18 2.11
N GLN A 65 -2.24 13.67 3.17
CA GLN A 65 -1.22 12.65 3.05
C GLN A 65 -1.79 11.28 3.43
N TYR A 66 -1.44 10.27 2.63
CA TYR A 66 -1.76 8.88 2.90
C TYR A 66 -0.47 8.10 3.03
N ARG A 67 -0.45 7.12 3.92
CA ARG A 67 0.70 6.26 4.12
C ARG A 67 0.28 4.81 3.98
N LEU A 68 0.95 4.09 3.09
CA LEU A 68 0.80 2.65 2.94
C LEU A 68 1.93 1.99 3.72
N ARG A 69 1.57 1.13 4.67
CA ARG A 69 2.51 0.41 5.50
C ARG A 69 2.43 -1.08 5.18
N PHE A 70 3.52 -1.63 4.66
CA PHE A 70 3.61 -3.02 4.23
C PHE A 70 4.38 -3.83 5.26
N GLU A 71 3.78 -4.91 5.75
CA GLU A 71 4.40 -5.83 6.71
C GLU A 71 5.32 -6.80 5.98
N THR A 72 6.47 -6.32 5.57
CA THR A 72 7.38 -7.07 4.70
C THR A 72 8.15 -8.16 5.42
N GLU A 73 8.49 -7.98 6.70
CA GLU A 73 9.20 -9.00 7.48
C GLU A 73 8.38 -10.29 7.58
N SER A 74 7.09 -10.17 7.88
CA SER A 74 6.18 -11.32 7.97
C SER A 74 6.10 -12.07 6.64
N TYR A 75 6.02 -11.33 5.54
CA TYR A 75 6.00 -11.93 4.21
C TYR A 75 7.29 -12.71 3.94
N HIS A 76 8.46 -12.08 4.15
CA HIS A 76 9.74 -12.74 3.91
C HIS A 76 9.91 -13.98 4.80
N ALA A 77 9.41 -13.92 6.03
CA ALA A 77 9.45 -15.08 6.94
C ALA A 77 8.69 -16.28 6.36
N THR A 78 7.57 -16.05 5.67
CA THR A 78 6.84 -17.15 5.02
C THR A 78 7.63 -17.79 3.89
N GLN A 79 8.61 -17.08 3.33
CA GLN A 79 9.50 -17.57 2.29
C GLN A 79 10.83 -18.10 2.88
N SER A 80 10.94 -18.18 4.20
CA SER A 80 12.18 -18.58 4.92
C SER A 80 13.35 -17.65 4.56
N VAL A 81 13.06 -16.36 4.42
CA VAL A 81 14.04 -15.34 4.04
C VAL A 81 14.08 -14.26 5.12
N MET A 82 15.29 -13.76 5.40
CA MET A 82 15.47 -12.61 6.27
C MET A 82 15.68 -11.37 5.42
N GLY A 83 14.74 -10.42 5.52
CA GLY A 83 14.84 -9.14 4.83
C GLY A 83 15.47 -8.06 5.72
N LEU A 84 16.06 -7.06 5.08
CA LEU A 84 16.63 -5.91 5.78
C LEU A 84 15.55 -4.98 6.34
N TYR A 85 14.42 -4.85 5.62
CA TYR A 85 13.38 -3.90 5.96
C TYR A 85 12.21 -4.64 6.63
N PRO A 86 12.02 -4.49 7.96
CA PRO A 86 10.90 -5.15 8.63
C PRO A 86 9.55 -4.61 8.18
N ILE A 87 9.52 -3.33 7.81
CA ILE A 87 8.33 -2.63 7.35
C ILE A 87 8.76 -1.70 6.22
N VAL A 88 7.91 -1.59 5.20
CA VAL A 88 8.06 -0.57 4.16
C VAL A 88 6.91 0.42 4.31
N GLU A 89 7.22 1.69 4.45
CA GLU A 89 6.23 2.76 4.56
C GLU A 89 6.39 3.72 3.39
N ILE A 90 5.28 3.98 2.69
CA ILE A 90 5.27 4.89 1.55
C ILE A 90 4.23 5.96 1.84
N THR A 91 4.68 7.21 1.91
CA THR A 91 3.81 8.37 2.11
C THR A 91 3.62 9.08 0.78
N VAL A 92 2.36 9.34 0.44
CA VAL A 92 1.99 10.01 -0.80
C VAL A 92 1.11 11.22 -0.50
N THR A 93 1.19 12.23 -1.34
CA THR A 93 0.32 13.41 -1.25
C THR A 93 -0.80 13.28 -2.26
N VAL A 94 -2.04 13.36 -1.77
CA VAL A 94 -3.24 13.42 -2.60
C VAL A 94 -3.70 14.87 -2.66
N ARG A 95 -3.95 15.34 -3.87
CA ARG A 95 -4.37 16.71 -4.14
C ARG A 95 -5.85 16.76 -4.49
N HIS A 96 -6.41 17.95 -4.36
CA HIS A 96 -7.79 18.18 -4.72
C HIS A 96 -8.08 17.69 -6.16
N GLY A 97 -9.12 16.91 -6.31
CA GLY A 97 -9.54 16.36 -7.61
C GLY A 97 -9.00 14.96 -7.91
N ASP A 98 -8.02 14.48 -7.17
CA ASP A 98 -7.53 13.11 -7.35
C ASP A 98 -8.61 12.11 -6.94
N ALA A 99 -8.82 11.11 -7.78
CA ALA A 99 -9.84 10.08 -7.55
C ALA A 99 -9.24 8.67 -7.41
N HIS A 100 -8.22 8.38 -8.20
CA HIS A 100 -7.60 7.06 -8.23
C HIS A 100 -6.09 7.20 -8.02
N LEU A 101 -5.55 6.39 -7.12
CA LEU A 101 -4.14 6.33 -6.87
C LEU A 101 -3.71 4.87 -6.79
N HIS A 102 -2.72 4.50 -7.59
CA HIS A 102 -2.15 3.16 -7.58
C HIS A 102 -0.69 3.25 -7.19
N VAL A 103 -0.31 2.57 -6.11
CA VAL A 103 1.03 2.62 -5.53
C VAL A 103 1.62 1.22 -5.55
N PRO A 104 2.32 0.81 -6.61
CA PRO A 104 2.97 -0.49 -6.67
C PRO A 104 4.19 -0.56 -5.76
N LEU A 105 4.53 -1.77 -5.33
CA LEU A 105 5.74 -2.05 -4.57
C LEU A 105 6.50 -3.21 -5.23
N LEU A 106 7.70 -2.93 -5.71
CA LEU A 106 8.64 -3.95 -6.18
C LEU A 106 9.52 -4.30 -4.99
N LEU A 107 9.39 -5.51 -4.48
CA LEU A 107 9.97 -5.94 -3.21
C LEU A 107 11.02 -7.00 -3.39
N SER A 108 12.16 -6.85 -2.73
CA SER A 108 13.16 -7.88 -2.54
C SER A 108 13.59 -7.88 -1.07
N PRO A 109 14.36 -8.89 -0.61
CA PRO A 109 14.79 -8.92 0.79
C PRO A 109 15.64 -7.71 1.21
N ASN A 110 16.40 -7.12 0.29
CA ASN A 110 17.33 -6.06 0.61
C ASN A 110 17.06 -4.73 -0.09
N GLY A 111 15.89 -4.57 -0.67
CA GLY A 111 15.54 -3.32 -1.34
C GLY A 111 14.11 -3.30 -1.81
N TYR A 112 13.64 -2.12 -2.20
CA TYR A 112 12.33 -1.98 -2.80
C TYR A 112 12.27 -0.73 -3.65
N THR A 113 11.31 -0.73 -4.55
CA THR A 113 11.03 0.42 -5.42
C THR A 113 9.54 0.66 -5.44
N THR A 114 9.14 1.91 -5.45
CA THR A 114 7.76 2.30 -5.62
C THR A 114 7.67 3.40 -6.66
N TYR A 115 6.49 3.54 -7.26
CA TYR A 115 6.24 4.57 -8.27
C TYR A 115 4.73 4.82 -8.36
N ARG A 116 4.34 5.86 -9.07
CA ARG A 116 2.93 6.08 -9.35
C ARG A 116 2.51 5.19 -10.52
N GLY A 117 1.70 4.19 -10.23
CA GLY A 117 1.16 3.31 -11.26
C GLY A 117 0.00 3.96 -12.01
N SER A 118 -0.33 3.38 -13.13
CA SER A 118 -1.45 3.85 -13.97
C SER A 118 -2.79 3.19 -13.62
#